data_29a072fa056c3beca9d58bb43aecb80b
#
_entry.id   29a072fa056c3beca9d58bb43aecb80b
#
_cell.length_a   1.000
_cell.length_b   1.000
_cell.length_c   1.000
_cell.angle_alpha   90.00
_cell.angle_beta   90.00
_cell.angle_gamma   90.00
#
_symmetry.space_group_name_H-M   'P 1'
#
loop_
_entity.id
_entity.type
_entity.pdbx_description
1 polymer ?
#
loop_
_entity_poly.entity_id
_entity_poly.type
_entity_poly.pdbx_seq_one_letter_code
_entity_poly.pdbx_strand_id
1 'polypeptide(L)'
;SKIIQSHRDLPKLYNQWVSVVRWEKTTRPFLRTSEFFWQEGHTAHATEEEAEARTVQMLNMYADFCEQYLAIPVVKGQKTEKEKFAGAHSTYTIEALMHDGKALQSGTSHNFGDGFAKAFDIQYTDKDNKLQYVHQTSWGMSTRIIGAIIHGSRR
;
A
#
# COMPACT_ATOMS: atom_id res chain seq x y z
N SER A 1 17.49 10.37 8.99
CA SER A 1 16.42 10.36 10.01
C SER A 1 16.98 9.86 11.34
N LYS A 2 16.54 10.47 12.46
CA LYS A 2 17.00 10.09 13.81
C LYS A 2 16.38 8.76 14.30
N ILE A 3 15.46 8.17 13.57
CA ILE A 3 14.67 6.99 13.97
C ILE A 3 15.37 5.69 13.54
N ILE A 4 16.04 5.71 12.40
CA ILE A 4 16.78 4.57 11.88
C ILE A 4 18.27 4.96 11.85
N GLN A 5 19.08 4.26 12.61
CA GLN A 5 20.52 4.55 12.74
C GLN A 5 21.37 3.30 12.43
N SER A 6 20.93 2.14 12.87
CA SER A 6 21.66 0.88 12.69
C SER A 6 20.75 -0.23 12.16
N HIS A 7 21.37 -1.31 11.69
CA HIS A 7 20.66 -2.52 11.27
C HIS A 7 19.73 -3.11 12.34
N ARG A 8 19.98 -2.81 13.61
CA ARG A 8 19.15 -3.28 14.75
C ARG A 8 17.80 -2.56 14.81
N ASP A 9 17.68 -1.41 14.17
CA ASP A 9 16.42 -0.65 14.11
C ASP A 9 15.49 -1.15 12.99
N LEU A 10 15.96 -2.07 12.14
CA LEU A 10 15.23 -2.62 11.01
C LEU A 10 14.75 -4.06 11.27
N PRO A 11 13.60 -4.47 10.71
CA PRO A 11 12.68 -3.62 9.96
C PRO A 11 11.95 -2.60 10.85
N LYS A 12 11.67 -1.41 10.31
CA LYS A 12 10.82 -0.41 10.96
C LYS A 12 9.42 -0.46 10.36
N LEU A 13 8.42 -0.58 11.20
CA LEU A 13 7.03 -0.76 10.80
C LEU A 13 6.17 0.34 11.42
N TYR A 14 5.40 1.04 10.59
CA TYR A 14 4.43 2.03 11.02
C TYR A 14 3.06 1.72 10.42
N ASN A 15 2.04 1.96 11.21
CA ASN A 15 0.64 1.91 10.78
C ASN A 15 -0.09 3.12 11.31
N GLN A 16 -1.01 3.64 10.51
CA GLN A 16 -1.89 4.73 10.95
C GLN A 16 -3.30 4.56 10.39
N TRP A 17 -4.25 5.07 11.16
CA TRP A 17 -5.64 5.25 10.78
C TRP A 17 -5.90 6.74 10.72
N VAL A 18 -6.11 7.29 9.54
CA VAL A 18 -6.17 8.73 9.33
C VAL A 18 -7.25 9.12 8.34
N SER A 19 -7.69 10.36 8.44
CA SER A 19 -8.48 11.03 7.41
C SER A 19 -7.55 11.62 6.36
N VAL A 20 -7.94 11.46 5.10
CA VAL A 20 -7.21 11.98 3.93
C VAL A 20 -8.12 12.94 3.19
N VAL A 21 -7.60 14.12 2.89
CA VAL A 21 -8.29 15.12 2.06
C VAL A 21 -7.63 15.17 0.69
N ARG A 22 -8.43 15.01 -0.35
CA ARG A 22 -8.01 15.14 -1.73
C ARG A 22 -8.95 16.08 -2.47
N TRP A 23 -8.41 16.89 -3.35
CA TRP A 23 -9.26 17.67 -4.24
C TRP A 23 -9.89 16.75 -5.30
N GLU A 24 -11.21 16.75 -5.36
CA GLU A 24 -11.99 15.95 -6.32
C GLU A 24 -12.97 16.85 -7.08
N LYS A 25 -12.89 16.80 -8.40
CA LYS A 25 -13.77 17.56 -9.28
C LYS A 25 -15.22 17.04 -9.24
N THR A 26 -15.37 15.74 -9.12
CA THR A 26 -16.66 15.06 -9.09
C THR A 26 -16.66 14.01 -8.02
N THR A 27 -17.61 14.07 -7.10
CA THR A 27 -17.72 13.13 -5.99
C THR A 27 -18.79 12.08 -6.22
N ARG A 28 -18.62 10.89 -5.63
CA ARG A 28 -19.62 9.82 -5.54
C ARG A 28 -19.57 9.22 -4.13
N PRO A 29 -20.71 9.06 -3.45
CA PRO A 29 -20.72 8.46 -2.11
C PRO A 29 -19.96 7.13 -2.06
N PHE A 30 -19.15 6.96 -1.03
CA PHE A 30 -18.28 5.82 -0.75
C PHE A 30 -17.21 5.47 -1.80
N LEU A 31 -17.36 5.90 -3.02
CA LEU A 31 -16.43 5.55 -4.11
C LEU A 31 -15.39 6.63 -4.36
N ARG A 32 -15.82 7.89 -4.31
CA ARG A 32 -14.96 9.05 -4.58
C ARG A 32 -15.42 10.24 -3.77
N THR A 33 -14.77 10.49 -2.64
CA THR A 33 -15.08 11.59 -1.73
C THR A 33 -13.87 12.51 -1.56
N SER A 34 -14.11 13.77 -1.24
CA SER A 34 -13.04 14.75 -1.00
C SER A 34 -12.28 14.47 0.30
N GLU A 35 -12.95 13.88 1.27
CA GLU A 35 -12.36 13.42 2.52
C GLU A 35 -12.79 11.97 2.77
N PHE A 36 -11.87 11.14 3.19
CA PHE A 36 -12.11 9.73 3.49
C PHE A 36 -11.13 9.21 4.52
N PHE A 37 -11.53 8.16 5.21
CA PHE A 37 -10.66 7.43 6.12
C PHE A 37 -9.92 6.31 5.38
N TRP A 38 -8.69 6.08 5.79
CA TRP A 38 -7.94 4.92 5.36
C TRP A 38 -7.05 4.37 6.47
N GLN A 39 -6.69 3.12 6.32
CA GLN A 39 -5.55 2.53 6.98
C GLN A 39 -4.38 2.60 6.00
N GLU A 40 -3.23 3.04 6.47
CA GLU A 40 -1.99 2.94 5.71
C GLU A 40 -0.84 2.45 6.59
N GLY A 41 0.03 1.67 5.97
CA GLY A 41 1.26 1.22 6.59
C GLY A 41 2.47 1.68 5.80
N HIS A 42 3.57 1.88 6.53
CA HIS A 42 4.86 2.25 5.98
C HIS A 42 5.95 1.43 6.63
N THR A 43 6.86 0.89 5.84
CA THR A 43 7.98 0.12 6.38
C THR A 43 9.30 0.52 5.76
N ALA A 44 10.37 0.26 6.51
CA ALA A 44 11.74 0.34 6.03
C ALA A 44 12.45 -0.98 6.34
N HIS A 45 13.17 -1.50 5.37
CA HIS A 45 13.87 -2.78 5.42
C HIS A 45 15.34 -2.61 5.03
N ALA A 46 16.16 -3.57 5.48
CA ALA A 46 17.58 -3.58 5.14
C ALA A 46 17.84 -4.00 3.68
N THR A 47 17.00 -4.89 3.13
CA THR A 47 17.21 -5.46 1.79
C THR A 47 15.99 -5.30 0.90
N GLU A 48 16.23 -5.36 -0.41
CA GLU A 48 15.18 -5.31 -1.42
C GLU A 48 14.26 -6.55 -1.31
N GLU A 49 14.83 -7.71 -1.06
CA GLU A 49 14.10 -8.97 -0.90
C GLU A 49 13.11 -8.91 0.28
N GLU A 50 13.53 -8.34 1.40
CA GLU A 50 12.64 -8.13 2.55
C GLU A 50 11.51 -7.16 2.23
N ALA A 51 11.82 -6.07 1.51
CA ALA A 51 10.83 -5.09 1.09
C ALA A 51 9.80 -5.71 0.13
N GLU A 52 10.24 -6.47 -0.87
CA GLU A 52 9.34 -7.15 -1.81
C GLU A 52 8.46 -8.19 -1.09
N ALA A 53 9.05 -8.99 -0.21
CA ALA A 53 8.31 -9.97 0.59
C ALA A 53 7.21 -9.30 1.44
N ARG A 54 7.51 -8.17 2.05
CA ARG A 54 6.52 -7.38 2.81
C ARG A 54 5.43 -6.82 1.92
N THR A 55 5.78 -6.31 0.76
CA THR A 55 4.83 -5.76 -0.23
C THR A 55 3.81 -6.82 -0.64
N VAL A 56 4.26 -8.02 -0.98
CA VAL A 56 3.40 -9.14 -1.37
C VAL A 56 2.59 -9.67 -0.17
N GLN A 57 3.19 -9.74 1.00
CA GLN A 57 2.50 -10.16 2.23
C GLN A 57 1.29 -9.26 2.53
N MET A 58 1.45 -7.96 2.42
CA MET A 58 0.37 -7.03 2.71
C MET A 58 -0.71 -7.04 1.64
N LEU A 59 -0.35 -7.25 0.37
CA LEU A 59 -1.32 -7.48 -0.69
C LEU A 59 -2.19 -8.71 -0.39
N ASN A 60 -1.56 -9.82 -0.01
CA ASN A 60 -2.26 -11.06 0.34
C ASN A 60 -3.15 -10.87 1.57
N MET A 61 -2.69 -10.16 2.59
CA MET A 61 -3.49 -9.84 3.77
C MET A 61 -4.75 -9.06 3.41
N TYR A 62 -4.67 -8.07 2.54
CA TYR A 62 -5.84 -7.32 2.06
C TYR A 62 -6.81 -8.20 1.27
N ALA A 63 -6.28 -9.06 0.39
CA ALA A 63 -7.11 -10.00 -0.35
C ALA A 63 -7.84 -10.97 0.58
N ASP A 64 -7.14 -11.57 1.54
CA ASP A 64 -7.71 -12.48 2.54
C ASP A 64 -8.78 -11.78 3.39
N PHE A 65 -8.52 -10.53 3.80
CA PHE A 65 -9.50 -9.73 4.53
C PHE A 65 -10.78 -9.52 3.71
N CYS A 66 -10.66 -9.14 2.45
CA CYS A 66 -11.82 -8.95 1.58
C CYS A 66 -12.62 -10.24 1.39
N GLU A 67 -11.94 -11.36 1.13
CA GLU A 67 -12.60 -12.64 0.84
C GLU A 67 -13.19 -13.30 2.09
N GLN A 68 -12.41 -13.34 3.19
CA GLN A 68 -12.80 -14.11 4.38
C GLN A 68 -13.71 -13.32 5.33
N TYR A 69 -13.51 -12.02 5.48
CA TYR A 69 -14.27 -11.20 6.43
C TYR A 69 -15.39 -10.40 5.77
N LEU A 70 -15.19 -9.94 4.53
CA LEU A 70 -16.16 -9.12 3.82
C LEU A 70 -16.95 -9.92 2.77
N ALA A 71 -16.56 -11.16 2.50
CA ALA A 71 -17.13 -12.01 1.45
C ALA A 71 -17.14 -11.35 0.06
N ILE A 72 -16.10 -10.56 -0.24
CA ILE A 72 -15.90 -9.90 -1.53
C ILE A 72 -14.79 -10.60 -2.28
N PRO A 73 -15.08 -11.26 -3.41
CA PRO A 73 -14.04 -11.80 -4.27
C PRO A 73 -13.22 -10.67 -4.87
N VAL A 74 -11.91 -10.83 -4.86
CA VAL A 74 -10.96 -9.85 -5.42
C VAL A 74 -9.96 -10.53 -6.34
N VAL A 75 -9.46 -9.77 -7.30
CA VAL A 75 -8.36 -10.17 -8.17
C VAL A 75 -7.11 -9.38 -7.78
N LYS A 76 -6.01 -10.10 -7.58
CA LYS A 76 -4.69 -9.51 -7.34
C LYS A 76 -4.00 -9.25 -8.68
N GLY A 77 -3.36 -8.10 -8.80
CA GLY A 77 -2.61 -7.75 -10.01
C GLY A 77 -1.47 -6.78 -9.73
N GLN A 78 -0.53 -6.75 -10.64
CA GLN A 78 0.55 -5.78 -10.67
C GLN A 78 0.22 -4.71 -11.71
N LYS A 79 0.37 -3.45 -11.32
CA LYS A 79 0.18 -2.32 -12.25
C LYS A 79 1.32 -2.25 -13.26
N THR A 80 0.96 -1.82 -14.46
CA THR A 80 1.93 -1.55 -15.52
C THR A 80 2.82 -0.36 -15.16
N GLU A 81 3.92 -0.20 -15.88
CA GLU A 81 4.85 0.93 -15.69
C GLU A 81 4.18 2.30 -15.80
N LYS A 82 3.13 2.42 -16.63
CA LYS A 82 2.37 3.67 -16.80
C LYS A 82 1.41 3.97 -15.65
N GLU A 83 0.95 2.95 -14.96
CA GLU A 83 -0.12 3.05 -13.96
C GLU A 83 0.39 2.93 -12.53
N LYS A 84 1.62 2.44 -12.35
CA LYS A 84 2.20 2.32 -11.01
C LYS A 84 2.40 3.69 -10.37
N PHE A 85 2.45 3.71 -9.05
CA PHE A 85 2.75 4.92 -8.30
C PHE A 85 4.11 5.49 -8.71
N ALA A 86 4.17 6.80 -8.95
CA ALA A 86 5.40 7.47 -9.35
C ALA A 86 6.51 7.28 -8.30
N GLY A 87 7.65 6.77 -8.72
CA GLY A 87 8.79 6.46 -7.86
C GLY A 87 8.75 5.06 -7.22
N ALA A 88 7.68 4.28 -7.40
CA ALA A 88 7.66 2.89 -6.97
C ALA A 88 8.42 1.99 -7.94
N HIS A 89 9.10 0.96 -7.41
CA HIS A 89 9.62 -0.15 -8.21
C HIS A 89 8.47 -1.01 -8.74
N SER A 90 7.54 -1.35 -7.86
CA SER A 90 6.34 -2.10 -8.20
C SER A 90 5.13 -1.60 -7.41
N THR A 91 3.96 -1.70 -8.01
CA THR A 91 2.67 -1.43 -7.38
C THR A 91 1.74 -2.59 -7.64
N TYR A 92 1.23 -3.18 -6.57
CA TYR A 92 0.23 -4.23 -6.61
C TYR A 92 -1.11 -3.69 -6.13
N THR A 93 -2.18 -4.26 -6.67
CA THR A 93 -3.54 -3.92 -6.27
C THR A 93 -4.39 -5.15 -6.07
N ILE A 94 -5.43 -5.00 -5.26
CA ILE A 94 -6.60 -5.87 -5.29
C ILE A 94 -7.77 -5.10 -5.85
N GLU A 95 -8.54 -5.74 -6.71
CA GLU A 95 -9.70 -5.15 -7.37
C GLU A 95 -10.92 -6.03 -7.16
N ALA A 96 -12.03 -5.42 -6.73
CA ALA A 96 -13.32 -6.06 -6.62
C ALA A 96 -14.12 -5.84 -7.91
N LEU A 97 -14.80 -6.88 -8.38
CA LEU A 97 -15.70 -6.77 -9.52
C LEU A 97 -17.05 -6.22 -9.06
N MET A 98 -17.46 -5.11 -9.66
CA MET A 98 -18.74 -4.45 -9.40
C MET A 98 -19.83 -5.01 -10.31
N HIS A 99 -21.10 -4.82 -9.93
CA HIS A 99 -22.26 -5.31 -10.72
C HIS A 99 -22.32 -4.76 -12.13
N ASP A 100 -21.79 -3.54 -12.35
CA ASP A 100 -21.73 -2.92 -13.68
C ASP A 100 -20.59 -3.46 -14.55
N GLY A 101 -19.89 -4.50 -14.08
CA GLY A 101 -18.75 -5.11 -14.78
C GLY A 101 -17.44 -4.34 -14.63
N LYS A 102 -17.41 -3.24 -13.89
CA LYS A 102 -16.19 -2.47 -13.63
C LYS A 102 -15.43 -3.01 -12.45
N ALA A 103 -14.12 -2.91 -12.52
CA ALA A 103 -13.24 -3.21 -11.42
C ALA A 103 -13.10 -2.00 -10.48
N LEU A 104 -13.22 -2.23 -9.18
CA LEU A 104 -12.97 -1.23 -8.16
C LEU A 104 -11.66 -1.56 -7.42
N GLN A 105 -10.69 -0.68 -7.53
CA GLN A 105 -9.46 -0.78 -6.75
C GLN A 105 -9.78 -0.65 -5.26
N SER A 106 -9.52 -1.72 -4.52
CA SER A 106 -9.93 -1.86 -3.12
C SER A 106 -8.77 -1.78 -2.13
N GLY A 107 -7.55 -2.04 -2.58
CA GLY A 107 -6.34 -1.92 -1.78
C GLY A 107 -5.11 -1.87 -2.67
N THR A 108 -4.03 -1.28 -2.16
CA THR A 108 -2.75 -1.17 -2.86
C THR A 108 -1.58 -1.53 -1.97
N SER A 109 -0.52 -2.03 -2.57
CA SER A 109 0.75 -2.27 -1.90
C SER A 109 1.91 -1.88 -2.83
N HIS A 110 2.82 -1.05 -2.33
CA HIS A 110 3.91 -0.47 -3.11
C HIS A 110 5.26 -0.91 -2.57
N ASN A 111 6.14 -1.29 -3.47
CA ASN A 111 7.58 -1.40 -3.20
C ASN A 111 8.28 -0.18 -3.81
N PHE A 112 8.83 0.68 -2.97
CA PHE A 112 9.57 1.87 -3.41
C PHE A 112 11.05 1.59 -3.64
N GLY A 113 11.55 0.42 -3.25
CA GLY A 113 12.98 0.16 -3.24
C GLY A 113 13.70 1.19 -2.37
N ASP A 114 14.88 1.61 -2.82
CA ASP A 114 15.72 2.60 -2.15
C ASP A 114 15.65 4.02 -2.76
N GLY A 115 14.80 4.23 -3.76
CA GLY A 115 14.73 5.49 -4.49
C GLY A 115 14.42 6.70 -3.61
N PHE A 116 13.38 6.62 -2.78
CA PHE A 116 13.05 7.70 -1.83
C PHE A 116 14.08 7.81 -0.71
N ALA A 117 14.65 6.70 -0.25
CA ALA A 117 15.71 6.72 0.74
C ALA A 117 16.93 7.49 0.24
N LYS A 118 17.31 7.31 -1.01
CA LYS A 118 18.37 8.10 -1.66
C LYS A 118 18.01 9.57 -1.77
N ALA A 119 16.80 9.89 -2.20
CA ALA A 119 16.33 11.27 -2.36
C ALA A 119 16.29 12.04 -1.04
N PHE A 120 15.91 11.37 0.05
CA PHE A 120 15.78 11.96 1.40
C PHE A 120 16.93 11.62 2.34
N ASP A 121 17.95 10.95 1.83
CA ASP A 121 19.14 10.55 2.60
C ASP A 121 18.81 9.75 3.87
N ILE A 122 18.00 8.71 3.71
CA ILE A 122 17.61 7.80 4.80
C ILE A 122 18.53 6.59 4.81
N GLN A 123 19.58 6.68 5.62
CA GLN A 123 20.63 5.68 5.74
C GLN A 123 20.63 5.01 7.11
N TYR A 124 21.23 3.83 7.17
CA TYR A 124 21.53 3.10 8.39
C TYR A 124 22.94 2.52 8.32
N THR A 125 23.53 2.24 9.46
CA THR A 125 24.82 1.56 9.54
C THR A 125 24.57 0.05 9.58
N ASP A 126 25.12 -0.68 8.60
CA ASP A 126 24.99 -2.12 8.50
C ASP A 126 25.93 -2.88 9.48
N LYS A 127 25.90 -4.20 9.41
CA LYS A 127 26.72 -5.09 10.27
C LYS A 127 28.22 -4.92 10.05
N ASP A 128 28.61 -4.45 8.85
CA ASP A 128 30.00 -4.21 8.47
C ASP A 128 30.42 -2.74 8.70
N ASN A 129 29.61 -2.01 9.48
CA ASN A 129 29.83 -0.60 9.81
C ASN A 129 29.86 0.34 8.58
N LYS A 130 29.12 -0.03 7.52
CA LYS A 130 28.96 0.77 6.31
C LYS A 130 27.59 1.41 6.27
N LEU A 131 27.50 2.60 5.67
CA LEU A 131 26.24 3.28 5.42
C LEU A 131 25.52 2.66 4.23
N GLN A 132 24.25 2.32 4.43
CA GLN A 132 23.35 1.76 3.42
C GLN A 132 22.04 2.53 3.40
N TYR A 133 21.40 2.60 2.23
CA TYR A 133 20.04 3.13 2.11
C TYR A 133 19.01 2.06 2.48
N VAL A 134 17.93 2.48 3.13
CA VAL A 134 16.81 1.58 3.44
C VAL A 134 15.96 1.32 2.20
N HIS A 135 15.29 0.17 2.18
CA HIS A 135 14.27 -0.16 1.19
C HIS A 135 12.88 0.03 1.81
N GLN A 136 12.03 0.79 1.16
CA GLN A 136 10.76 1.23 1.72
C GLN A 136 9.56 0.60 1.02
N THR A 137 8.53 0.34 1.79
CA THR A 137 7.23 -0.12 1.29
C THR A 137 6.11 0.71 1.90
N SER A 138 4.97 0.75 1.22
CA SER A 138 3.73 1.23 1.82
C SER A 138 2.53 0.48 1.26
N TRP A 139 1.45 0.44 2.02
CA TRP A 139 0.18 -0.13 1.61
C TRP A 139 -0.97 0.67 2.17
N GLY A 140 -2.13 0.56 1.55
CA GLY A 140 -3.31 1.29 1.99
C GLY A 140 -4.61 0.66 1.54
N MET A 141 -5.62 0.81 2.40
CA MET A 141 -7.00 0.47 2.13
C MET A 141 -7.90 1.56 2.71
N SER A 142 -8.82 2.06 1.89
CA SER A 142 -9.73 3.14 2.28
C SER A 142 -11.15 2.63 2.53
N THR A 143 -12.01 3.53 3.00
CA THR A 143 -13.45 3.31 3.15
C THR A 143 -14.18 3.05 1.82
N ARG A 144 -13.49 3.16 0.67
CA ARG A 144 -14.01 2.72 -0.63
C ARG A 144 -14.45 1.25 -0.63
N ILE A 145 -13.85 0.41 0.23
CA ILE A 145 -14.26 -0.99 0.38
C ILE A 145 -15.73 -1.13 0.83
N ILE A 146 -16.28 -0.16 1.55
CA ILE A 146 -17.70 -0.09 1.91
C ILE A 146 -18.55 0.04 0.64
N GLY A 147 -18.11 0.85 -0.31
CA GLY A 147 -18.74 0.95 -1.63
C GLY A 147 -18.77 -0.39 -2.37
N ALA A 148 -17.69 -1.16 -2.28
CA ALA A 148 -17.63 -2.51 -2.85
C ALA A 148 -18.64 -3.46 -2.20
N ILE A 149 -18.83 -3.40 -0.87
CA ILE A 149 -19.85 -4.18 -0.16
C ILE A 149 -21.25 -3.82 -0.65
N ILE A 150 -21.57 -2.53 -0.71
CA ILE A 150 -22.90 -2.03 -1.10
C ILE A 150 -23.22 -2.39 -2.56
N HIS A 151 -22.26 -2.23 -3.45
CA HIS A 151 -22.43 -2.44 -4.90
C HIS A 151 -22.09 -3.87 -5.37
N GLY A 152 -21.44 -4.68 -4.52
CA GLY A 152 -21.05 -6.05 -4.81
C GLY A 152 -21.99 -7.12 -4.25
N SER A 153 -22.82 -6.81 -3.26
CA SER A 153 -23.63 -7.80 -2.55
C SER A 153 -25.11 -7.80 -2.96
N ARG A 154 -25.40 -8.05 -4.22
CA ARG A 154 -26.75 -8.51 -4.62
C ARG A 154 -26.60 -9.85 -5.34
N ARG A 155 -26.72 -10.90 -4.63
CA ARG A 155 -27.26 -12.17 -5.12
C ARG A 155 -28.66 -12.32 -4.61
#